data_3ef780176873001e697fa609a9dde4ab
#
_entry.id   3ef780176873001e697fa609a9dde4ab
#
_cell.length_a   1.000
_cell.length_b   1.000
_cell.length_c   1.000
_cell.angle_alpha   90.00
_cell.angle_beta   90.00
_cell.angle_gamma   90.00
#
_symmetry.space_group_name_H-M   'P 1'
#
loop_
_entity.id
_entity.type
_entity.pdbx_description
1 polymer ?
#
loop_
_entity_poly.entity_id
_entity_poly.type
_entity_poly.pdbx_seq_one_letter_code
_entity_poly.pdbx_strand_id
1 'polypeptide(L)'
;LTPGAHTLRLEAIGPHVPHLDAVLLTPADHATDADLLAPVVRQAATTLATSQANAVARFWRSLCDGDDAGFAARARAAQGKEHGAEHVAEHGNGGLAAILLGGQPPTTPSELAVRAQVFLAAADAAATASQRARKKDDTKPLRLDEPLLEDARRLLHGAGGLLAVPEPELRPFHAPATAQRLQQLADARDAAKQAVPARAPTVMCVADDKPVDLPVHLRGSHLTLAAQKTPRGVLSALAAFVPPPTMPTAHSGRAEFATWLFQPEQALAARVLANRVWQRAFGQGLSRSPSNFGRRGDQPHDLDLLDWLAADLRAAGWSQKALWRRILLSRTWQLASEAPAALRDGDPENRLLARQNRVRLPAEGVRDALFAVAGTLDRTLGGTLLGTGDRDYVTNDQSNDLARYDAPRRALYLPIIRNAMYDLFTAFDYADPSVHIEQRPQTAVATQALFLLNAPMVAQQSKALAARRPARIADDAAIAWMWREALCRAPSPGELAAARAWLADVRAADDDTAAWAGLAQALLASNEFVYVD
;
A
#
# COMPACT_ATOMS: atom_id res chain seq x y z
N LEU A 1 31.74 -21.74 8.42
CA LEU A 1 33.02 -22.35 8.04
C LEU A 1 34.12 -21.76 8.91
N THR A 2 34.82 -22.62 9.69
CA THR A 2 35.99 -22.22 10.47
C THR A 2 37.15 -21.86 9.52
N PRO A 3 38.02 -20.91 9.87
CA PRO A 3 39.15 -20.55 9.03
C PRO A 3 40.12 -21.73 8.94
N GLY A 4 40.12 -22.39 7.82
CA GLY A 4 41.06 -23.49 7.47
C GLY A 4 41.30 -23.46 5.96
N ALA A 5 42.36 -24.12 5.49
CA ALA A 5 42.61 -24.25 4.07
C ALA A 5 41.48 -25.07 3.43
N HIS A 6 40.71 -24.47 2.54
CA HIS A 6 39.69 -25.15 1.76
C HIS A 6 40.21 -25.37 0.34
N THR A 7 40.02 -26.57 -0.20
CA THR A 7 40.36 -26.88 -1.59
C THR A 7 39.08 -26.88 -2.41
N LEU A 8 39.02 -26.02 -3.42
CA LEU A 8 37.93 -26.02 -4.40
C LEU A 8 38.32 -27.01 -5.50
N ARG A 9 37.55 -28.09 -5.67
CA ARG A 9 37.74 -29.07 -6.73
C ARG A 9 36.51 -29.14 -7.60
N LEU A 10 36.70 -29.03 -8.90
CA LEU A 10 35.66 -29.17 -9.92
C LEU A 10 35.85 -30.56 -10.55
N GLU A 11 34.87 -31.43 -10.42
CA GLU A 11 34.87 -32.75 -11.03
C GLU A 11 33.64 -32.97 -11.91
N ALA A 12 33.82 -33.64 -13.05
CA ALA A 12 32.73 -34.02 -13.93
C ALA A 12 32.14 -35.37 -13.48
N ILE A 13 30.85 -35.44 -13.18
CA ILE A 13 30.14 -36.64 -12.72
C ILE A 13 28.95 -36.93 -13.64
N GLY A 14 29.18 -37.59 -14.79
CA GLY A 14 28.14 -38.19 -15.62
C GLY A 14 27.69 -37.45 -16.88
N PRO A 15 26.88 -38.09 -17.76
CA PRO A 15 26.70 -37.66 -19.15
C PRO A 15 25.57 -36.68 -19.45
N HIS A 16 24.90 -36.07 -18.46
CA HIS A 16 23.65 -35.36 -18.70
C HIS A 16 23.52 -33.90 -18.20
N VAL A 17 24.58 -33.34 -17.63
CA VAL A 17 24.64 -31.89 -17.38
C VAL A 17 25.84 -31.34 -18.12
N PRO A 18 25.67 -30.51 -19.13
CA PRO A 18 26.82 -29.98 -19.84
C PRO A 18 27.68 -29.16 -18.87
N HIS A 19 28.81 -29.77 -18.44
CA HIS A 19 30.03 -29.09 -18.08
C HIS A 19 30.21 -28.53 -16.66
N LEU A 20 29.37 -28.88 -15.69
CA LEU A 20 29.73 -28.70 -14.28
C LEU A 20 29.06 -29.78 -13.43
N ASP A 21 29.72 -30.91 -13.26
CA ASP A 21 29.12 -32.03 -12.54
C ASP A 21 29.30 -31.92 -11.02
N ALA A 22 30.29 -31.19 -10.53
CA ALA A 22 30.40 -30.83 -9.12
C ALA A 22 31.33 -29.63 -8.85
N VAL A 23 30.97 -28.77 -7.91
CA VAL A 23 31.88 -27.85 -7.22
C VAL A 23 32.02 -28.36 -5.80
N LEU A 24 33.16 -28.90 -5.45
CA LEU A 24 33.43 -29.44 -4.13
C LEU A 24 34.30 -28.49 -3.32
N LEU A 25 33.80 -28.02 -2.18
CA LEU A 25 34.60 -27.37 -1.14
C LEU A 25 34.81 -28.38 -0.01
N THR A 26 35.98 -29.01 0.06
CA THR A 26 36.34 -29.83 1.21
C THR A 26 37.33 -29.12 2.09
N PRO A 27 37.19 -29.16 3.44
CA PRO A 27 38.32 -28.97 4.33
C PRO A 27 39.36 -30.09 3.99
N ALA A 28 40.65 -29.74 4.03
CA ALA A 28 41.72 -30.60 3.58
C ALA A 28 41.74 -32.04 4.22
N ASP A 29 40.92 -32.24 5.25
CA ASP A 29 41.01 -33.42 6.15
C ASP A 29 39.74 -34.30 6.16
N HIS A 30 38.72 -34.05 5.30
CA HIS A 30 37.48 -34.83 5.32
C HIS A 30 37.19 -35.56 4.00
N ALA A 31 36.76 -36.80 4.12
CA ALA A 31 36.24 -37.62 3.03
C ALA A 31 34.95 -36.96 2.46
N THR A 32 34.82 -37.02 1.16
CA THR A 32 33.63 -36.54 0.42
C THR A 32 32.37 -37.26 0.89
N ASP A 33 31.45 -36.51 1.46
CA ASP A 33 30.08 -36.97 1.69
C ASP A 33 29.28 -36.75 0.39
N ALA A 34 28.90 -37.84 -0.29
CA ALA A 34 28.16 -37.79 -1.56
C ALA A 34 26.82 -37.08 -1.45
N ASP A 35 26.23 -37.08 -0.24
CA ASP A 35 24.95 -36.43 0.00
C ASP A 35 25.06 -34.87 0.08
N LEU A 36 26.22 -34.36 0.50
CA LEU A 36 26.51 -32.93 0.50
C LEU A 36 26.71 -32.38 -0.92
N LEU A 37 27.21 -33.20 -1.82
CA LEU A 37 27.46 -32.82 -3.22
C LEU A 37 26.18 -32.41 -3.96
N ALA A 38 25.09 -33.11 -3.76
CA ALA A 38 23.85 -32.88 -4.51
C ALA A 38 23.26 -31.47 -4.37
N PRO A 39 23.13 -30.87 -3.17
CA PRO A 39 22.71 -29.47 -3.02
C PRO A 39 23.67 -28.49 -3.66
N VAL A 40 24.98 -28.68 -3.50
CA VAL A 40 26.01 -27.79 -4.05
C VAL A 40 26.00 -27.83 -5.58
N VAL A 41 25.88 -29.01 -6.17
CA VAL A 41 25.80 -29.19 -7.63
C VAL A 41 24.55 -28.56 -8.20
N ARG A 42 23.37 -28.73 -7.56
CA ARG A 42 22.14 -28.09 -7.98
C ARG A 42 22.26 -26.55 -7.93
N GLN A 43 22.81 -26.01 -6.85
CA GLN A 43 23.05 -24.58 -6.71
C GLN A 43 24.01 -24.06 -7.77
N ALA A 44 25.11 -24.74 -8.02
CA ALA A 44 26.10 -24.36 -9.03
C ALA A 44 25.47 -24.36 -10.44
N ALA A 45 24.75 -25.42 -10.80
CA ALA A 45 24.06 -25.50 -12.08
C ALA A 45 23.04 -24.35 -12.27
N THR A 46 22.22 -24.06 -11.24
CA THR A 46 21.26 -22.97 -11.26
C THR A 46 21.95 -21.61 -11.41
N THR A 47 23.01 -21.37 -10.64
CA THR A 47 23.77 -20.11 -10.69
C THR A 47 24.40 -19.89 -12.07
N LEU A 48 25.04 -20.89 -12.64
CA LEU A 48 25.65 -20.78 -13.97
C LEU A 48 24.61 -20.57 -15.07
N ALA A 49 23.43 -21.18 -14.95
CA ALA A 49 22.33 -20.96 -15.90
C ALA A 49 21.71 -19.57 -15.81
N THR A 50 21.59 -19.00 -14.62
CA THR A 50 20.84 -17.75 -14.38
C THR A 50 21.70 -16.49 -14.32
N SER A 51 23.01 -16.59 -14.01
CA SER A 51 23.91 -15.44 -13.85
C SER A 51 24.31 -14.80 -15.19
N GLN A 52 23.38 -14.16 -15.87
CA GLN A 52 23.63 -13.52 -17.17
C GLN A 52 24.55 -12.30 -17.09
N ALA A 53 24.52 -11.55 -16.00
CA ALA A 53 25.31 -10.33 -15.82
C ALA A 53 26.77 -10.62 -15.39
N ASN A 54 27.10 -11.81 -14.88
CA ASN A 54 28.43 -12.13 -14.39
C ASN A 54 29.38 -12.53 -15.54
N ALA A 55 30.53 -11.84 -15.65
CA ALA A 55 31.47 -12.04 -16.75
C ALA A 55 32.06 -13.46 -16.76
N VAL A 56 32.40 -14.03 -15.59
CA VAL A 56 32.94 -15.38 -15.46
C VAL A 56 31.93 -16.43 -15.90
N ALA A 57 30.68 -16.31 -15.47
CA ALA A 57 29.61 -17.23 -15.85
C ALA A 57 29.27 -17.15 -17.34
N ARG A 58 29.27 -15.95 -17.93
CA ARG A 58 29.06 -15.77 -19.37
C ARG A 58 30.19 -16.40 -20.19
N PHE A 59 31.41 -16.14 -19.78
CA PHE A 59 32.60 -16.70 -20.45
C PHE A 59 32.58 -18.23 -20.41
N TRP A 60 32.29 -18.81 -19.24
CA TRP A 60 32.14 -20.27 -19.08
C TRP A 60 31.09 -20.84 -20.05
N ARG A 61 29.91 -20.26 -20.07
CA ARG A 61 28.83 -20.72 -20.98
C ARG A 61 29.21 -20.60 -22.44
N SER A 62 29.88 -19.52 -22.85
CA SER A 62 30.29 -19.33 -24.24
C SER A 62 31.22 -20.43 -24.76
N LEU A 63 31.94 -21.10 -23.87
CA LEU A 63 32.82 -22.21 -24.19
C LEU A 63 32.12 -23.58 -24.06
N CYS A 64 31.26 -23.70 -23.05
CA CYS A 64 30.66 -24.96 -22.66
C CYS A 64 29.25 -25.20 -23.25
N ASP A 65 28.53 -24.18 -23.73
CA ASP A 65 27.26 -24.36 -24.41
C ASP A 65 27.48 -25.01 -25.80
N GLY A 66 27.08 -26.29 -25.93
CA GLY A 66 27.21 -27.09 -27.11
C GLY A 66 27.76 -28.51 -26.82
N ASP A 67 28.10 -29.24 -27.89
CA ASP A 67 28.69 -30.57 -27.75
C ASP A 67 30.16 -30.53 -27.32
N ASP A 68 30.63 -31.60 -26.69
CA ASP A 68 32.03 -31.77 -26.26
C ASP A 68 32.99 -31.82 -27.45
N ALA A 69 32.55 -32.33 -28.59
CA ALA A 69 33.38 -32.42 -29.79
C ALA A 69 33.74 -31.04 -30.34
N GLY A 70 32.88 -30.05 -30.19
CA GLY A 70 33.13 -28.65 -30.61
C GLY A 70 33.90 -27.82 -29.58
N PHE A 71 34.07 -28.28 -28.34
CA PHE A 71 34.66 -27.50 -27.26
C PHE A 71 36.06 -26.95 -27.59
N ALA A 72 36.98 -27.80 -28.04
CA ALA A 72 38.36 -27.42 -28.37
C ALA A 72 38.44 -26.38 -29.49
N ALA A 73 37.49 -26.41 -30.42
CA ALA A 73 37.38 -25.39 -31.47
C ALA A 73 36.88 -24.04 -30.90
N ARG A 74 35.87 -24.05 -30.02
CA ARG A 74 35.38 -22.83 -29.32
C ARG A 74 36.46 -22.22 -28.44
N ALA A 75 37.22 -23.03 -27.68
CA ALA A 75 38.30 -22.56 -26.84
C ALA A 75 39.42 -21.88 -27.64
N ARG A 76 39.83 -22.48 -28.77
CA ARG A 76 40.82 -21.89 -29.69
C ARG A 76 40.29 -20.59 -30.33
N ALA A 77 39.04 -20.56 -30.76
CA ALA A 77 38.41 -19.38 -31.36
C ALA A 77 38.29 -18.23 -30.35
N ALA A 78 38.02 -18.52 -29.08
CA ALA A 78 37.98 -17.53 -28.01
C ALA A 78 39.36 -16.96 -27.70
N GLN A 79 40.40 -17.78 -27.69
CA GLN A 79 41.78 -17.33 -27.51
C GLN A 79 42.26 -16.45 -28.67
N GLY A 80 41.86 -16.72 -29.92
CA GLY A 80 42.26 -15.96 -31.10
C GLY A 80 41.60 -14.58 -31.22
N LYS A 81 40.48 -14.35 -30.55
CA LYS A 81 39.78 -13.05 -30.56
C LYS A 81 40.44 -11.98 -29.69
N GLU A 82 41.38 -12.29 -28.84
CA GLU A 82 42.12 -11.34 -27.99
C GLU A 82 43.10 -10.47 -28.73
N HIS A 83 43.47 -10.77 -29.94
CA HIS A 83 44.47 -9.99 -30.72
C HIS A 83 43.85 -8.79 -31.48
N GLY A 84 42.53 -8.56 -31.37
CA GLY A 84 41.84 -7.39 -31.90
C GLY A 84 41.60 -6.34 -30.83
N ALA A 85 42.45 -5.32 -30.76
CA ALA A 85 42.51 -4.31 -29.70
C ALA A 85 41.27 -3.41 -29.52
N GLU A 86 40.22 -3.55 -30.32
CA GLU A 86 39.05 -2.66 -30.28
C GLU A 86 37.86 -3.14 -29.44
N HIS A 87 37.85 -4.40 -28.97
CA HIS A 87 36.72 -4.94 -28.19
C HIS A 87 37.00 -5.15 -26.69
N VAL A 88 38.16 -4.75 -26.20
CA VAL A 88 38.59 -4.95 -24.80
C VAL A 88 37.90 -3.98 -23.83
N ALA A 89 37.40 -2.85 -24.29
CA ALA A 89 36.88 -1.79 -23.44
C ALA A 89 35.42 -1.98 -22.94
N GLU A 90 34.60 -2.75 -23.64
CA GLU A 90 33.16 -2.81 -23.30
C GLU A 90 32.73 -4.02 -22.46
N HIS A 91 33.45 -5.13 -22.40
CA HIS A 91 32.92 -6.36 -21.78
C HIS A 91 33.85 -7.15 -20.83
N GLY A 92 35.05 -6.70 -20.52
CA GLY A 92 35.92 -7.33 -19.50
C GLY A 92 36.36 -8.79 -19.80
N ASN A 93 36.07 -9.33 -20.97
CA ASN A 93 36.33 -10.75 -21.31
C ASN A 93 37.80 -11.05 -21.68
N GLY A 94 38.59 -10.05 -22.08
CA GLY A 94 39.98 -10.27 -22.52
C GLY A 94 40.88 -10.84 -21.43
N GLY A 95 40.74 -10.36 -20.20
CA GLY A 95 41.49 -10.85 -19.05
C GLY A 95 41.16 -12.29 -18.64
N LEU A 96 39.88 -12.70 -18.76
CA LEU A 96 39.44 -14.06 -18.44
C LEU A 96 39.98 -15.10 -19.45
N ALA A 97 39.97 -14.75 -20.74
CA ALA A 97 40.53 -15.65 -21.76
C ALA A 97 42.05 -15.80 -21.58
N ALA A 98 42.79 -14.73 -21.23
CA ALA A 98 44.21 -14.87 -20.91
C ALA A 98 44.46 -15.76 -19.68
N ILE A 99 43.64 -15.66 -18.65
CA ILE A 99 43.76 -16.49 -17.43
C ILE A 99 43.38 -17.95 -17.69
N LEU A 100 42.24 -18.20 -18.36
CA LEU A 100 41.66 -19.52 -18.49
C LEU A 100 42.12 -20.28 -19.74
N LEU A 101 42.50 -19.59 -20.81
CA LEU A 101 42.92 -20.14 -22.07
C LEU A 101 44.40 -19.89 -22.39
N GLY A 102 45.14 -19.18 -21.53
CA GLY A 102 46.55 -18.84 -21.74
C GLY A 102 47.43 -20.09 -21.94
N GLY A 103 48.46 -19.99 -22.82
CA GLY A 103 49.30 -21.12 -23.24
C GLY A 103 48.59 -22.04 -24.24
N GLN A 104 48.68 -23.35 -24.09
CA GLN A 104 47.88 -24.29 -24.89
C GLN A 104 46.42 -24.23 -24.43
N PRO A 105 45.44 -23.94 -25.33
CA PRO A 105 44.03 -23.90 -24.96
C PRO A 105 43.55 -25.26 -24.50
N PRO A 106 42.63 -25.33 -23.51
CA PRO A 106 42.09 -26.58 -23.03
C PRO A 106 41.34 -27.30 -24.13
N THR A 107 41.52 -28.61 -24.18
CA THR A 107 40.90 -29.47 -25.19
C THR A 107 39.58 -30.08 -24.70
N THR A 108 39.36 -30.09 -23.39
CA THR A 108 38.17 -30.62 -22.74
C THR A 108 37.59 -29.61 -21.72
N PRO A 109 36.27 -29.68 -21.44
CA PRO A 109 35.67 -28.90 -20.36
C PRO A 109 36.33 -29.16 -19.00
N SER A 110 36.78 -30.38 -18.73
CA SER A 110 37.48 -30.73 -17.48
C SER A 110 38.81 -30.01 -17.31
N GLU A 111 39.60 -29.86 -18.39
CA GLU A 111 40.83 -29.05 -18.34
C GLU A 111 40.54 -27.57 -18.07
N LEU A 112 39.47 -27.03 -18.66
CA LEU A 112 39.00 -25.67 -18.35
C LEU A 112 38.58 -25.54 -16.88
N ALA A 113 37.87 -26.54 -16.33
CA ALA A 113 37.44 -26.55 -14.95
C ALA A 113 38.63 -26.50 -13.97
N VAL A 114 39.72 -27.25 -14.24
CA VAL A 114 40.95 -27.21 -13.43
C VAL A 114 41.56 -25.80 -13.43
N ARG A 115 41.59 -25.13 -14.57
CA ARG A 115 42.10 -23.73 -14.65
C ARG A 115 41.19 -22.75 -13.94
N ALA A 116 39.87 -22.90 -14.11
CA ALA A 116 38.88 -22.06 -13.41
C ALA A 116 38.97 -22.24 -11.88
N GLN A 117 39.28 -23.44 -11.41
CA GLN A 117 39.50 -23.72 -9.99
C GLN A 117 40.60 -22.84 -9.39
N VAL A 118 41.75 -22.75 -10.07
CA VAL A 118 42.87 -21.92 -9.62
C VAL A 118 42.44 -20.44 -9.52
N PHE A 119 41.74 -19.96 -10.54
CA PHE A 119 41.26 -18.59 -10.57
C PHE A 119 40.20 -18.27 -9.48
N LEU A 120 39.22 -19.17 -9.31
CA LEU A 120 38.20 -19.04 -8.28
C LEU A 120 38.78 -19.14 -6.87
N ALA A 121 39.77 -20.00 -6.65
CA ALA A 121 40.50 -20.11 -5.39
C ALA A 121 41.31 -18.82 -5.07
N ALA A 122 41.90 -18.21 -6.07
CA ALA A 122 42.55 -16.88 -5.89
C ALA A 122 41.56 -15.80 -5.50
N ALA A 123 40.36 -15.76 -6.09
CA ALA A 123 39.31 -14.83 -5.74
C ALA A 123 38.80 -15.04 -4.30
N ASP A 124 38.65 -16.30 -3.88
CA ASP A 124 38.23 -16.64 -2.51
C ASP A 124 39.31 -16.25 -1.48
N ALA A 125 40.58 -16.51 -1.78
CA ALA A 125 41.71 -16.11 -0.95
C ALA A 125 41.78 -14.56 -0.81
N ALA A 126 41.62 -13.82 -1.90
CA ALA A 126 41.59 -12.37 -1.89
C ALA A 126 40.41 -11.83 -1.08
N ALA A 127 39.22 -12.42 -1.23
CA ALA A 127 38.03 -12.06 -0.45
C ALA A 127 38.23 -12.32 1.05
N THR A 128 38.81 -13.45 1.39
CA THR A 128 39.13 -13.83 2.79
C THR A 128 40.15 -12.89 3.39
N ALA A 129 41.21 -12.55 2.68
CA ALA A 129 42.22 -11.59 3.12
C ALA A 129 41.62 -10.19 3.34
N SER A 130 40.83 -9.72 2.39
CA SER A 130 40.13 -8.43 2.49
C SER A 130 39.15 -8.42 3.67
N GLN A 131 38.39 -9.47 3.89
CA GLN A 131 37.47 -9.59 5.02
C GLN A 131 38.20 -9.56 6.38
N ARG A 132 39.38 -10.20 6.47
CA ARG A 132 40.21 -10.17 7.70
C ARG A 132 40.81 -8.81 7.98
N ALA A 133 41.10 -8.03 6.94
CA ALA A 133 41.66 -6.68 7.06
C ALA A 133 40.61 -5.62 7.45
N ARG A 134 39.34 -5.93 7.36
CA ARG A 134 38.24 -4.99 7.67
C ARG A 134 38.13 -4.72 9.17
N LYS A 135 37.81 -3.47 9.49
CA LYS A 135 37.47 -3.08 10.87
C LYS A 135 36.09 -3.64 11.25
N LYS A 136 35.90 -3.93 12.54
CA LYS A 136 34.69 -4.56 13.08
C LYS A 136 33.41 -3.74 12.84
N ASP A 137 33.53 -2.44 12.66
CA ASP A 137 32.42 -1.49 12.45
C ASP A 137 32.18 -1.11 10.99
N ASP A 138 32.91 -1.73 10.05
CA ASP A 138 32.70 -1.45 8.63
C ASP A 138 31.48 -2.18 8.10
N THR A 139 30.39 -1.45 7.88
CA THR A 139 29.10 -1.96 7.39
C THR A 139 28.98 -2.02 5.86
N LYS A 140 29.96 -1.52 5.11
CA LYS A 140 29.93 -1.54 3.64
C LYS A 140 30.06 -2.96 3.13
N PRO A 141 29.40 -3.33 2.02
CA PRO A 141 29.58 -4.65 1.42
C PRO A 141 31.03 -4.86 0.99
N LEU A 142 31.55 -6.09 1.16
CA LEU A 142 32.87 -6.46 0.71
C LEU A 142 32.94 -6.33 -0.81
N ARG A 143 33.99 -5.66 -1.30
CA ARG A 143 34.30 -5.52 -2.72
C ARG A 143 35.79 -5.60 -2.93
N LEU A 144 36.22 -6.32 -3.96
CA LEU A 144 37.61 -6.41 -4.37
C LEU A 144 37.90 -5.33 -5.41
N ASP A 145 39.12 -4.78 -5.37
CA ASP A 145 39.54 -3.70 -6.28
C ASP A 145 39.71 -4.20 -7.71
N GLU A 146 40.14 -5.46 -7.87
CA GLU A 146 40.31 -6.09 -9.18
C GLU A 146 38.96 -6.57 -9.72
N PRO A 147 38.50 -6.06 -10.87
CA PRO A 147 37.14 -6.35 -11.38
C PRO A 147 36.88 -7.84 -11.64
N LEU A 148 37.85 -8.57 -12.15
CA LEU A 148 37.70 -10.00 -12.45
C LEU A 148 37.64 -10.85 -11.18
N LEU A 149 38.43 -10.54 -10.18
CA LEU A 149 38.36 -11.20 -8.87
C LEU A 149 37.05 -10.83 -8.15
N GLU A 150 36.57 -9.62 -8.30
CA GLU A 150 35.25 -9.22 -7.75
C GLU A 150 34.10 -9.97 -8.44
N ASP A 151 34.13 -10.13 -9.75
CA ASP A 151 33.14 -10.93 -10.48
C ASP A 151 33.20 -12.41 -10.08
N ALA A 152 34.40 -12.97 -9.91
CA ALA A 152 34.59 -14.32 -9.39
C ALA A 152 34.07 -14.44 -7.94
N ARG A 153 34.37 -13.49 -7.08
CA ARG A 153 33.85 -13.44 -5.70
C ARG A 153 32.32 -13.38 -5.68
N ARG A 154 31.70 -12.58 -6.54
CA ARG A 154 30.23 -12.52 -6.65
C ARG A 154 29.64 -13.83 -7.16
N LEU A 155 30.33 -14.48 -8.09
CA LEU A 155 29.90 -15.78 -8.57
C LEU A 155 29.98 -16.85 -7.48
N LEU A 156 30.99 -16.80 -6.61
CA LEU A 156 31.12 -17.73 -5.49
C LEU A 156 30.16 -17.45 -4.34
N HIS A 157 30.18 -16.22 -3.84
CA HIS A 157 29.58 -15.83 -2.56
C HIS A 157 28.45 -14.81 -2.67
N GLY A 158 28.06 -14.40 -3.87
CA GLY A 158 26.93 -13.50 -4.08
C GLY A 158 25.58 -14.15 -3.71
N ALA A 159 24.54 -13.35 -3.63
CA ALA A 159 23.18 -13.87 -3.49
C ALA A 159 22.85 -14.81 -4.67
N GLY A 160 22.59 -16.07 -4.39
CA GLY A 160 22.45 -17.11 -5.41
C GLY A 160 23.77 -17.55 -6.06
N GLY A 161 24.92 -17.31 -5.44
CA GLY A 161 26.24 -17.74 -5.91
C GLY A 161 26.42 -19.26 -5.85
N LEU A 162 27.54 -19.75 -6.44
CA LEU A 162 27.87 -21.19 -6.51
C LEU A 162 27.84 -21.88 -5.14
N LEU A 163 28.24 -21.17 -4.09
CA LEU A 163 28.35 -21.66 -2.72
C LEU A 163 27.18 -21.23 -1.82
N ALA A 164 26.19 -20.52 -2.37
CA ALA A 164 25.03 -20.04 -1.64
C ALA A 164 23.94 -21.12 -1.51
N VAL A 165 24.31 -22.29 -1.01
CA VAL A 165 23.36 -23.38 -0.72
C VAL A 165 22.42 -22.91 0.39
N PRO A 166 21.09 -23.06 0.24
CA PRO A 166 20.13 -22.68 1.27
C PRO A 166 20.41 -23.37 2.60
N GLU A 167 20.37 -22.62 3.68
CA GLU A 167 20.69 -23.13 5.04
C GLU A 167 19.90 -24.39 5.43
N PRO A 168 18.59 -24.54 5.10
CA PRO A 168 17.87 -25.78 5.37
C PRO A 168 18.49 -27.02 4.72
N GLU A 169 19.12 -26.89 3.55
CA GLU A 169 19.79 -27.98 2.85
C GLU A 169 21.17 -28.30 3.44
N LEU A 170 21.78 -27.35 4.16
CA LEU A 170 23.05 -27.54 4.86
C LEU A 170 22.89 -28.11 6.27
N ARG A 171 21.74 -28.01 6.89
CA ARG A 171 21.49 -28.46 8.28
C ARG A 171 21.91 -29.90 8.56
N PRO A 172 21.62 -30.88 7.70
CA PRO A 172 21.98 -32.26 7.95
C PRO A 172 23.50 -32.49 8.03
N PHE A 173 24.28 -31.56 7.46
CA PHE A 173 25.75 -31.70 7.34
C PHE A 173 26.51 -30.88 8.40
N HIS A 174 25.81 -30.17 9.28
CA HIS A 174 26.49 -29.50 10.38
C HIS A 174 27.06 -30.51 11.40
N ALA A 175 28.29 -30.27 11.85
CA ALA A 175 28.83 -31.03 12.96
C ALA A 175 27.84 -30.97 14.16
N PRO A 176 27.68 -32.09 14.91
CA PRO A 176 26.68 -32.15 16.00
C PRO A 176 26.74 -30.97 16.98
N ALA A 177 27.93 -30.53 17.37
CA ALA A 177 28.11 -29.35 18.23
C ALA A 177 27.62 -28.06 17.58
N THR A 178 27.82 -27.89 16.28
CA THR A 178 27.34 -26.72 15.52
C THR A 178 25.82 -26.74 15.40
N ALA A 179 25.24 -27.89 15.05
CA ALA A 179 23.78 -28.06 14.95
C ALA A 179 23.11 -27.78 16.31
N GLN A 180 23.65 -28.30 17.41
CA GLN A 180 23.16 -28.03 18.75
C GLN A 180 23.25 -26.53 19.12
N ARG A 181 24.37 -25.88 18.76
CA ARG A 181 24.55 -24.45 19.03
C ARG A 181 23.58 -23.58 18.21
N LEU A 182 23.35 -23.91 16.95
CA LEU A 182 22.36 -23.23 16.11
C LEU A 182 20.94 -23.39 16.68
N GLN A 183 20.59 -24.60 17.14
CA GLN A 183 19.29 -24.81 17.77
C GLN A 183 19.15 -23.99 19.06
N GLN A 184 20.16 -23.99 19.95
CA GLN A 184 20.15 -23.16 21.15
C GLN A 184 19.98 -21.67 20.86
N LEU A 185 20.63 -21.17 19.80
CA LEU A 185 20.51 -19.77 19.39
C LEU A 185 19.13 -19.48 18.79
N ALA A 186 18.54 -20.41 18.05
CA ALA A 186 17.18 -20.30 17.54
C ALA A 186 16.16 -20.25 18.67
N ASP A 187 16.28 -21.17 19.65
CA ASP A 187 15.40 -21.22 20.81
C ASP A 187 15.53 -19.95 21.67
N ALA A 188 16.75 -19.46 21.89
CA ALA A 188 17.00 -18.22 22.62
C ALA A 188 16.42 -16.99 21.88
N ARG A 189 16.55 -16.95 20.56
CA ARG A 189 15.93 -15.90 19.74
C ARG A 189 14.41 -15.92 19.87
N ASP A 190 13.80 -17.09 19.79
CA ASP A 190 12.35 -17.22 19.81
C ASP A 190 11.81 -16.95 21.23
N ALA A 191 12.53 -17.36 22.28
CA ALA A 191 12.24 -16.97 23.67
C ALA A 191 12.36 -15.45 23.87
N ALA A 192 13.41 -14.83 23.31
CA ALA A 192 13.57 -13.37 23.37
C ALA A 192 12.44 -12.64 22.63
N LYS A 193 12.00 -13.14 21.46
CA LYS A 193 10.83 -12.59 20.74
C LYS A 193 9.54 -12.67 21.55
N GLN A 194 9.32 -13.80 22.24
CA GLN A 194 8.15 -13.97 23.10
C GLN A 194 8.21 -13.12 24.37
N ALA A 195 9.41 -12.86 24.87
CA ALA A 195 9.62 -12.02 26.06
C ALA A 195 9.49 -10.50 25.75
N VAL A 196 9.44 -10.09 24.49
CA VAL A 196 9.21 -8.68 24.14
C VAL A 196 7.80 -8.29 24.61
N PRO A 197 7.66 -7.32 25.54
CA PRO A 197 6.35 -6.86 25.97
C PRO A 197 5.53 -6.40 24.78
N ALA A 198 4.23 -6.65 24.81
CA ALA A 198 3.31 -6.08 23.83
C ALA A 198 3.53 -4.56 23.78
N ARG A 199 3.84 -4.02 22.62
CA ARG A 199 4.00 -2.57 22.47
C ARG A 199 2.71 -1.88 22.86
N ALA A 200 2.82 -0.86 23.70
CA ALA A 200 1.67 -0.02 24.01
C ALA A 200 1.07 0.55 22.71
N PRO A 201 -0.25 0.59 22.59
CA PRO A 201 -0.90 1.24 21.46
C PRO A 201 -0.35 2.66 21.28
N THR A 202 0.02 3.01 20.06
CA THR A 202 0.56 4.33 19.73
C THR A 202 -0.38 5.06 18.81
N VAL A 203 -0.41 6.38 18.93
CA VAL A 203 -1.11 7.27 18.01
C VAL A 203 -0.12 8.26 17.41
N MET A 204 -0.37 8.66 16.19
CA MET A 204 0.39 9.74 15.57
C MET A 204 0.08 11.05 16.31
N CYS A 205 1.09 11.74 16.77
CA CYS A 205 0.96 13.03 17.42
C CYS A 205 1.95 14.05 16.84
N VAL A 206 1.72 15.32 17.16
CA VAL A 206 2.58 16.43 16.78
C VAL A 206 3.44 16.80 17.99
N ALA A 207 4.74 16.87 17.78
CA ALA A 207 5.69 17.42 18.75
C ALA A 207 6.30 18.70 18.20
N ASP A 208 6.70 19.58 19.10
CA ASP A 208 7.47 20.77 18.72
C ASP A 208 8.94 20.37 18.50
N ASP A 209 9.49 20.89 17.42
CA ASP A 209 10.93 20.98 17.19
C ASP A 209 11.39 22.40 17.60
N LYS A 210 12.35 22.99 16.90
CA LYS A 210 12.78 24.37 17.12
C LYS A 210 11.75 25.34 16.54
N PRO A 211 11.03 26.09 17.39
CA PRO A 211 10.06 27.07 16.89
C PRO A 211 10.82 28.21 16.20
N VAL A 212 10.40 28.55 15.00
CA VAL A 212 11.00 29.60 14.19
C VAL A 212 9.94 30.54 13.61
N ASP A 213 10.25 31.80 13.55
CA ASP A 213 9.48 32.75 12.76
C ASP A 213 9.95 32.71 11.31
N LEU A 214 9.01 32.60 10.37
CA LEU A 214 9.32 32.42 8.97
C LEU A 214 9.25 33.76 8.20
N PRO A 215 10.08 33.94 7.17
CA PRO A 215 9.93 35.07 6.25
C PRO A 215 8.71 34.87 5.35
N VAL A 216 8.17 35.96 4.83
CA VAL A 216 7.12 35.91 3.81
C VAL A 216 7.69 35.32 2.52
N HIS A 217 7.00 34.35 1.96
CA HIS A 217 7.30 33.81 0.63
C HIS A 217 6.78 34.78 -0.43
N LEU A 218 7.66 35.55 -1.06
CA LEU A 218 7.28 36.55 -2.05
C LEU A 218 6.61 35.88 -3.24
N ARG A 219 5.41 36.32 -3.58
CA ARG A 219 4.57 35.71 -4.65
C ARG A 219 4.33 34.22 -4.48
N GLY A 220 4.39 33.70 -3.25
CA GLY A 220 4.20 32.29 -2.94
C GLY A 220 5.41 31.39 -3.25
N SER A 221 6.53 31.94 -3.73
CA SER A 221 7.72 31.16 -4.03
C SER A 221 8.53 30.87 -2.77
N HIS A 222 8.76 29.61 -2.47
CA HIS A 222 9.61 29.15 -1.37
C HIS A 222 11.11 29.47 -1.62
N LEU A 223 11.48 29.79 -2.85
CA LEU A 223 12.85 30.16 -3.23
C LEU A 223 13.10 31.66 -3.10
N THR A 224 12.05 32.49 -3.01
CA THR A 224 12.16 33.94 -2.94
C THR A 224 11.55 34.44 -1.64
N LEU A 225 12.40 34.66 -0.65
CA LEU A 225 12.00 34.99 0.70
C LEU A 225 12.17 36.48 0.97
N ALA A 226 11.27 37.08 1.76
CA ALA A 226 11.45 38.42 2.30
C ALA A 226 12.65 38.45 3.27
N ALA A 227 13.34 39.58 3.33
CA ALA A 227 14.46 39.75 4.26
C ALA A 227 14.04 39.72 5.74
N GLN A 228 12.84 40.18 6.03
CA GLN A 228 12.30 40.25 7.38
C GLN A 228 11.46 39.02 7.70
N LYS A 229 11.66 38.43 8.87
CA LYS A 229 10.81 37.36 9.41
C LYS A 229 9.52 37.92 9.98
N THR A 230 8.43 37.21 9.77
CA THR A 230 7.13 37.51 10.34
C THR A 230 6.97 36.74 11.64
N PRO A 231 6.66 37.40 12.76
CA PRO A 231 6.46 36.71 14.03
C PRO A 231 5.21 35.81 13.95
N ARG A 232 5.26 34.69 14.65
CA ARG A 232 4.09 33.82 14.83
C ARG A 232 2.99 34.59 15.54
N GLY A 233 1.74 34.41 15.11
CA GLY A 233 0.61 35.14 15.66
C GLY A 233 -0.69 34.80 14.97
N VAL A 234 -1.68 35.63 15.18
CA VAL A 234 -3.00 35.56 14.54
C VAL A 234 -3.15 36.69 13.53
N LEU A 235 -4.16 36.60 12.68
CA LEU A 235 -4.45 37.65 11.69
C LEU A 235 -4.73 38.99 12.39
N SER A 236 -4.08 40.07 11.99
CA SER A 236 -4.25 41.40 12.55
C SER A 236 -5.70 41.91 12.46
N ALA A 237 -6.43 41.52 11.41
CA ALA A 237 -7.84 41.84 11.26
C ALA A 237 -8.72 41.27 12.39
N LEU A 238 -8.34 40.13 12.98
CA LEU A 238 -9.04 39.52 14.11
C LEU A 238 -8.58 40.08 15.46
N ALA A 239 -7.34 40.54 15.52
CA ALA A 239 -6.76 41.14 16.73
C ALA A 239 -7.49 42.40 17.21
N ALA A 240 -8.22 43.07 16.32
CA ALA A 240 -9.07 44.22 16.68
C ALA A 240 -10.31 43.81 17.49
N PHE A 241 -10.77 42.57 17.40
CA PHE A 241 -11.97 42.06 18.08
C PHE A 241 -11.64 41.14 19.26
N VAL A 242 -10.57 40.37 19.13
CA VAL A 242 -10.11 39.40 20.14
C VAL A 242 -8.63 39.63 20.39
N PRO A 243 -8.20 39.94 21.61
CA PRO A 243 -6.78 40.15 21.89
C PRO A 243 -5.92 38.97 21.40
N PRO A 244 -4.81 39.24 20.69
CA PRO A 244 -3.95 38.17 20.18
C PRO A 244 -3.28 37.41 21.32
N PRO A 245 -3.04 36.12 21.18
CA PRO A 245 -2.33 35.34 22.18
C PRO A 245 -0.85 35.74 22.20
N THR A 246 -0.24 35.69 23.37
CA THR A 246 1.24 35.82 23.49
C THR A 246 1.90 34.55 23.02
N MET A 247 2.70 34.64 21.96
CA MET A 247 3.42 33.48 21.44
C MET A 247 4.71 33.24 22.22
N PRO A 248 4.91 32.05 22.81
CA PRO A 248 6.12 31.73 23.56
C PRO A 248 7.33 31.55 22.64
N THR A 249 8.50 31.82 23.18
CA THR A 249 9.77 31.61 22.45
C THR A 249 10.25 30.16 22.51
N ALA A 250 9.89 29.43 23.57
CA ALA A 250 10.37 28.07 23.85
C ALA A 250 9.62 26.97 23.07
N HIS A 251 8.40 27.23 22.62
CA HIS A 251 7.58 26.27 21.86
C HIS A 251 6.72 26.95 20.81
N SER A 252 6.02 26.16 20.00
CA SER A 252 5.39 26.63 18.75
C SER A 252 4.26 27.65 18.94
N GLY A 253 3.61 27.71 20.11
CA GLY A 253 2.43 28.52 20.37
C GLY A 253 1.11 27.87 19.94
N ARG A 254 1.10 26.58 19.58
CA ARG A 254 -0.14 25.86 19.18
C ARG A 254 -1.15 25.78 20.32
N ALA A 255 -0.70 25.60 21.54
CA ALA A 255 -1.60 25.57 22.72
C ALA A 255 -2.24 26.92 22.98
N GLU A 256 -1.48 28.01 22.88
CA GLU A 256 -1.93 29.39 23.03
C GLU A 256 -2.93 29.75 21.92
N PHE A 257 -2.62 29.36 20.69
CA PHE A 257 -3.53 29.52 19.55
C PHE A 257 -4.83 28.74 19.74
N ALA A 258 -4.76 27.49 20.19
CA ALA A 258 -5.95 26.70 20.50
C ALA A 258 -6.80 27.38 21.59
N THR A 259 -6.19 27.83 22.68
CA THR A 259 -6.89 28.56 23.74
C THR A 259 -7.56 29.84 23.22
N TRP A 260 -6.86 30.56 22.36
CA TRP A 260 -7.40 31.78 21.72
C TRP A 260 -8.63 31.51 20.85
N LEU A 261 -8.66 30.40 20.11
CA LEU A 261 -9.80 30.01 19.28
C LEU A 261 -11.06 29.72 20.09
N PHE A 262 -10.94 29.38 21.37
CA PHE A 262 -12.06 29.06 22.26
C PHE A 262 -12.44 30.20 23.21
N GLN A 263 -11.84 31.41 23.07
CA GLN A 263 -12.23 32.55 23.88
C GLN A 263 -13.69 32.97 23.62
N PRO A 264 -14.38 33.50 24.62
CA PRO A 264 -15.79 33.92 24.50
C PRO A 264 -16.03 34.91 23.38
N GLU A 265 -15.09 35.79 23.12
CA GLU A 265 -15.17 36.83 22.09
C GLU A 265 -14.93 36.27 20.68
N GLN A 266 -14.37 35.06 20.57
CA GLN A 266 -14.10 34.42 19.30
C GLN A 266 -15.33 33.70 18.75
N ALA A 267 -16.18 34.42 18.01
CA ALA A 267 -17.38 33.83 17.43
C ALA A 267 -17.12 32.94 16.21
N LEU A 268 -16.01 33.17 15.50
CA LEU A 268 -15.76 32.55 14.19
C LEU A 268 -15.62 31.04 14.28
N ALA A 269 -14.87 30.52 15.26
CA ALA A 269 -14.67 29.09 15.42
C ALA A 269 -16.00 28.34 15.66
N ALA A 270 -16.89 28.91 16.48
CA ALA A 270 -18.19 28.31 16.76
C ALA A 270 -19.11 28.35 15.52
N ARG A 271 -19.13 29.47 14.77
CA ARG A 271 -19.90 29.60 13.52
C ARG A 271 -19.41 28.57 12.47
N VAL A 272 -18.12 28.45 12.29
CA VAL A 272 -17.54 27.46 11.33
C VAL A 272 -17.93 26.03 11.71
N LEU A 273 -17.83 25.67 12.98
CA LEU A 273 -18.18 24.32 13.42
C LEU A 273 -19.70 24.08 13.31
N ALA A 274 -20.54 25.03 13.72
CA ALA A 274 -21.99 24.94 13.59
C ALA A 274 -22.40 24.78 12.11
N ASN A 275 -21.82 25.59 11.22
CA ASN A 275 -22.07 25.50 9.78
C ASN A 275 -21.67 24.16 9.18
N ARG A 276 -20.55 23.56 9.61
CA ARG A 276 -20.12 22.22 9.17
C ARG A 276 -21.05 21.11 9.64
N VAL A 277 -21.56 21.20 10.87
CA VAL A 277 -22.55 20.23 11.36
C VAL A 277 -23.84 20.37 10.56
N TRP A 278 -24.32 21.60 10.33
CA TRP A 278 -25.48 21.90 9.49
C TRP A 278 -25.29 21.36 8.06
N GLN A 279 -24.16 21.64 7.44
CA GLN A 279 -23.82 21.16 6.10
C GLN A 279 -23.93 19.64 5.97
N ARG A 280 -23.48 18.91 7.00
CA ARG A 280 -23.59 17.45 7.00
C ARG A 280 -25.01 16.95 7.17
N ALA A 281 -25.87 17.69 7.87
CA ALA A 281 -27.27 17.33 8.04
C ALA A 281 -28.11 17.61 6.79
N PHE A 282 -27.87 18.74 6.12
CA PHE A 282 -28.68 19.23 5.02
C PHE A 282 -27.98 19.17 3.65
N GLY A 283 -26.76 18.68 3.58
CA GLY A 283 -25.95 18.63 2.36
C GLY A 283 -25.29 19.96 1.98
N GLN A 284 -25.80 21.09 2.48
CA GLN A 284 -25.25 22.44 2.28
C GLN A 284 -25.20 23.19 3.58
N GLY A 285 -24.17 24.03 3.77
CA GLY A 285 -24.07 24.94 4.92
C GLY A 285 -25.03 26.13 4.84
N LEU A 286 -25.31 26.76 5.97
CA LEU A 286 -25.97 28.08 6.00
C LEU A 286 -25.10 29.10 5.26
N SER A 287 -23.79 29.10 5.47
CA SER A 287 -22.81 29.67 4.55
C SER A 287 -22.30 28.55 3.62
N ARG A 288 -22.43 28.76 2.32
CA ARG A 288 -22.08 27.80 1.28
C ARG A 288 -20.59 27.72 0.98
N SER A 289 -19.80 28.64 1.50
CA SER A 289 -18.34 28.63 1.46
C SER A 289 -17.76 28.28 2.84
N PRO A 290 -17.78 26.97 3.24
CA PRO A 290 -17.50 26.54 4.61
C PRO A 290 -16.06 26.75 5.07
N SER A 291 -15.14 27.07 4.15
CA SER A 291 -13.75 27.46 4.47
C SER A 291 -13.48 28.95 4.27
N ASN A 292 -14.47 29.73 3.85
CA ASN A 292 -14.30 31.14 3.60
C ASN A 292 -15.42 31.98 4.25
N PHE A 293 -15.22 32.31 5.51
CA PHE A 293 -16.12 33.19 6.27
C PHE A 293 -15.71 34.67 6.19
N GLY A 294 -14.84 35.03 5.25
CA GLY A 294 -14.39 36.40 5.01
C GLY A 294 -15.27 37.14 4.02
N ARG A 295 -14.87 38.38 3.69
CA ARG A 295 -15.62 39.29 2.80
C ARG A 295 -15.90 38.76 1.38
N ARG A 296 -15.13 37.76 0.93
CA ARG A 296 -15.30 37.12 -0.38
C ARG A 296 -16.02 35.77 -0.28
N GLY A 297 -16.38 35.35 0.94
CA GLY A 297 -17.18 34.16 1.16
C GLY A 297 -18.66 34.42 0.93
N ASP A 298 -19.41 33.35 0.76
CA ASP A 298 -20.86 33.40 0.66
C ASP A 298 -21.49 33.81 2.01
N GLN A 299 -22.33 34.82 2.00
CA GLN A 299 -22.98 35.24 3.21
C GLN A 299 -24.01 34.19 3.65
N PRO A 300 -24.11 33.89 4.94
CA PRO A 300 -25.14 32.99 5.44
C PRO A 300 -26.54 33.54 5.05
N HIS A 301 -27.38 32.64 4.55
CA HIS A 301 -28.76 33.02 4.22
C HIS A 301 -29.53 33.47 5.46
N ASP A 302 -29.30 32.81 6.59
CA ASP A 302 -29.85 33.13 7.90
C ASP A 302 -28.70 33.25 8.91
N LEU A 303 -28.23 34.49 9.10
CA LEU A 303 -27.13 34.77 10.02
C LEU A 303 -27.57 34.58 11.48
N ASP A 304 -28.82 34.97 11.80
CA ASP A 304 -29.34 34.86 13.17
C ASP A 304 -29.42 33.38 13.60
N LEU A 305 -29.85 32.50 12.70
CA LEU A 305 -29.84 31.06 12.96
C LEU A 305 -28.43 30.54 13.14
N LEU A 306 -27.47 30.94 12.29
CA LEU A 306 -26.08 30.54 12.43
C LEU A 306 -25.49 30.99 13.77
N ASP A 307 -25.77 32.22 14.17
CA ASP A 307 -25.30 32.77 15.43
C ASP A 307 -25.91 32.06 16.63
N TRP A 308 -27.20 31.75 16.55
CA TRP A 308 -27.90 30.99 17.57
C TRP A 308 -27.31 29.58 17.73
N LEU A 309 -27.09 28.87 16.62
CA LEU A 309 -26.48 27.55 16.65
C LEU A 309 -25.03 27.57 17.21
N ALA A 310 -24.27 28.61 16.87
CA ALA A 310 -22.92 28.80 17.40
C ALA A 310 -22.94 29.11 18.92
N ALA A 311 -23.89 29.94 19.38
CA ALA A 311 -24.06 30.23 20.81
C ALA A 311 -24.51 28.97 21.58
N ASP A 312 -25.46 28.20 21.04
CA ASP A 312 -25.95 26.95 21.63
C ASP A 312 -24.85 25.88 21.73
N LEU A 313 -24.04 25.74 20.69
CA LEU A 313 -22.88 24.85 20.70
C LEU A 313 -21.91 25.18 21.83
N ARG A 314 -21.64 26.48 22.04
CA ARG A 314 -20.76 26.94 23.12
C ARG A 314 -21.38 26.71 24.49
N ALA A 315 -22.65 27.04 24.65
CA ALA A 315 -23.41 26.82 25.91
C ALA A 315 -23.47 25.33 26.28
N ALA A 316 -23.51 24.43 25.28
CA ALA A 316 -23.45 22.99 25.45
C ALA A 316 -22.01 22.45 25.65
N GLY A 317 -21.03 23.29 25.97
CA GLY A 317 -19.64 22.87 26.15
C GLY A 317 -19.00 22.31 24.88
N TRP A 318 -19.31 22.84 23.71
CA TRP A 318 -18.84 22.42 22.39
C TRP A 318 -19.27 20.97 22.01
N SER A 319 -20.35 20.49 22.61
CA SER A 319 -20.89 19.16 22.32
C SER A 319 -21.53 19.10 20.95
N GLN A 320 -20.81 18.59 19.97
CA GLN A 320 -21.36 18.33 18.63
C GLN A 320 -22.57 17.36 18.69
N LYS A 321 -22.55 16.37 19.61
CA LYS A 321 -23.69 15.45 19.77
C LYS A 321 -24.96 16.16 20.19
N ALA A 322 -24.86 17.16 21.07
CA ALA A 322 -26.01 17.97 21.49
C ALA A 322 -26.57 18.78 20.30
N LEU A 323 -25.68 19.42 19.51
CA LEU A 323 -26.06 20.16 18.32
C LEU A 323 -26.71 19.26 17.26
N TRP A 324 -26.10 18.07 16.96
CA TRP A 324 -26.70 17.06 16.08
C TRP A 324 -28.10 16.67 16.53
N ARG A 325 -28.26 16.34 17.81
CA ARG A 325 -29.57 15.94 18.35
C ARG A 325 -30.61 17.04 18.12
N ARG A 326 -30.26 18.31 18.33
CA ARG A 326 -31.15 19.45 18.13
C ARG A 326 -31.54 19.60 16.66
N ILE A 327 -30.61 19.51 15.74
CA ILE A 327 -30.88 19.58 14.30
C ILE A 327 -31.77 18.43 13.84
N LEU A 328 -31.44 17.19 14.19
CA LEU A 328 -32.19 15.99 13.75
C LEU A 328 -33.62 15.94 14.34
N LEU A 329 -33.87 16.55 15.49
CA LEU A 329 -35.19 16.63 16.07
C LEU A 329 -36.00 17.83 15.58
N SER A 330 -35.41 18.70 14.74
CA SER A 330 -36.13 19.86 14.16
C SER A 330 -37.13 19.38 13.10
N ARG A 331 -38.22 20.12 12.96
CA ARG A 331 -39.20 19.88 11.88
C ARG A 331 -38.56 20.06 10.51
N THR A 332 -37.66 21.01 10.36
CA THR A 332 -36.95 21.27 9.11
C THR A 332 -36.18 20.03 8.60
N TRP A 333 -35.51 19.33 9.49
CA TRP A 333 -34.76 18.12 9.09
C TRP A 333 -35.68 16.96 8.76
N GLN A 334 -36.89 16.92 9.32
CA GLN A 334 -37.87 15.86 9.12
C GLN A 334 -38.82 16.12 7.94
N LEU A 335 -38.58 17.18 7.14
CA LEU A 335 -39.35 17.42 5.92
C LEU A 335 -39.07 16.35 4.86
N ALA A 336 -40.07 16.07 4.03
CA ALA A 336 -39.86 15.25 2.84
C ALA A 336 -38.99 15.98 1.81
N SER A 337 -38.30 15.22 0.97
CA SER A 337 -37.52 15.76 -0.16
C SER A 337 -38.42 16.27 -1.30
N GLU A 338 -39.67 15.80 -1.36
CA GLU A 338 -40.65 16.26 -2.32
C GLU A 338 -41.41 17.50 -1.81
N ALA A 339 -41.63 18.45 -2.70
CA ALA A 339 -42.39 19.63 -2.43
C ALA A 339 -43.27 20.02 -3.63
N PRO A 340 -44.39 20.74 -3.45
CA PRO A 340 -45.17 21.31 -4.53
C PRO A 340 -44.31 22.13 -5.51
N ALA A 341 -44.67 22.10 -6.80
CA ALA A 341 -43.94 22.82 -7.84
C ALA A 341 -43.72 24.31 -7.50
N ALA A 342 -44.73 24.98 -7.01
CA ALA A 342 -44.61 26.39 -6.61
C ALA A 342 -43.48 26.67 -5.60
N LEU A 343 -43.25 25.78 -4.65
CA LEU A 343 -42.14 25.91 -3.68
C LEU A 343 -40.79 25.59 -4.33
N ARG A 344 -40.74 24.61 -5.26
CA ARG A 344 -39.52 24.27 -5.97
C ARG A 344 -39.10 25.38 -6.93
N ASP A 345 -40.07 25.96 -7.66
CA ASP A 345 -39.82 27.00 -8.65
C ASP A 345 -39.47 28.34 -7.96
N GLY A 346 -40.06 28.62 -6.78
CA GLY A 346 -39.77 29.82 -5.99
C GLY A 346 -38.42 29.77 -5.27
N ASP A 347 -37.93 28.59 -4.91
CA ASP A 347 -36.62 28.39 -4.27
C ASP A 347 -35.95 27.11 -4.83
N PRO A 348 -35.42 27.18 -6.07
CA PRO A 348 -34.81 26.02 -6.71
C PRO A 348 -33.65 25.47 -5.92
N GLU A 349 -32.84 26.31 -5.31
CA GLU A 349 -31.67 25.95 -4.53
C GLU A 349 -32.00 25.54 -3.08
N ASN A 350 -33.29 25.54 -2.71
CA ASN A 350 -33.77 25.21 -1.37
C ASN A 350 -33.04 25.96 -0.24
N ARG A 351 -32.82 27.28 -0.44
CA ARG A 351 -32.15 28.13 0.56
C ARG A 351 -32.99 28.31 1.81
N LEU A 352 -34.31 28.31 1.65
CA LEU A 352 -35.28 28.45 2.73
C LEU A 352 -35.63 27.13 3.40
N LEU A 353 -35.07 26.05 2.94
CA LEU A 353 -35.28 24.69 3.46
C LEU A 353 -36.77 24.30 3.54
N ALA A 354 -37.53 24.61 2.48
CA ALA A 354 -38.93 24.22 2.35
C ALA A 354 -39.14 22.71 2.12
N ARG A 355 -38.07 21.98 1.86
CA ARG A 355 -37.98 20.53 1.68
C ARG A 355 -36.64 20.00 2.20
N GLN A 356 -36.52 18.68 2.36
CA GLN A 356 -35.22 18.07 2.60
C GLN A 356 -34.43 18.03 1.29
N ASN A 357 -33.13 18.23 1.36
CA ASN A 357 -32.24 18.04 0.22
C ASN A 357 -31.95 16.54 0.02
N ARG A 358 -32.03 16.07 -1.22
CA ARG A 358 -31.48 14.76 -1.56
C ARG A 358 -29.98 14.78 -1.48
N VAL A 359 -29.40 13.91 -0.67
CA VAL A 359 -27.97 13.85 -0.44
C VAL A 359 -27.45 12.48 -0.86
N ARG A 360 -26.45 12.47 -1.75
CA ARG A 360 -25.78 11.22 -2.09
C ARG A 360 -24.95 10.74 -0.90
N LEU A 361 -24.99 9.44 -0.62
CA LEU A 361 -24.13 8.82 0.36
C LEU A 361 -22.65 9.07 0.00
N PRO A 362 -21.79 9.38 0.98
CA PRO A 362 -20.36 9.43 0.74
C PRO A 362 -19.84 8.03 0.37
N ALA A 363 -18.68 7.94 -0.26
CA ALA A 363 -18.08 6.69 -0.73
C ALA A 363 -18.07 5.60 0.34
N GLU A 364 -17.70 5.97 1.58
CA GLU A 364 -17.71 5.05 2.73
C GLU A 364 -19.12 4.56 3.07
N GLY A 365 -20.11 5.47 2.96
CA GLY A 365 -21.51 5.14 3.19
C GLY A 365 -22.07 4.20 2.14
N VAL A 366 -21.77 4.43 0.87
CA VAL A 366 -22.16 3.51 -0.23
C VAL A 366 -21.61 2.11 0.01
N ARG A 367 -20.32 2.01 0.35
CA ARG A 367 -19.70 0.73 0.65
C ARG A 367 -20.35 0.04 1.84
N ASP A 368 -20.45 0.74 2.96
CA ASP A 368 -21.03 0.15 4.18
C ASP A 368 -22.51 -0.23 4.00
N ALA A 369 -23.28 0.52 3.22
CA ALA A 369 -24.65 0.19 2.86
C ALA A 369 -24.74 -1.11 2.05
N LEU A 370 -23.86 -1.32 1.06
CA LEU A 370 -23.79 -2.57 0.29
C LEU A 370 -23.60 -3.79 1.20
N PHE A 371 -22.63 -3.72 2.11
CA PHE A 371 -22.36 -4.81 3.06
C PHE A 371 -23.47 -4.96 4.12
N ALA A 372 -24.04 -3.84 4.58
CA ALA A 372 -25.10 -3.88 5.60
C ALA A 372 -26.39 -4.53 5.08
N VAL A 373 -26.83 -4.13 3.88
CA VAL A 373 -28.01 -4.67 3.24
C VAL A 373 -27.84 -6.14 2.86
N ALA A 374 -26.63 -6.52 2.43
CA ALA A 374 -26.27 -7.91 2.20
C ALA A 374 -26.18 -8.75 3.49
N GLY A 375 -26.13 -8.11 4.67
CA GLY A 375 -26.00 -8.80 5.96
C GLY A 375 -24.58 -9.31 6.25
N THR A 376 -23.60 -8.84 5.50
CA THR A 376 -22.19 -9.26 5.59
C THR A 376 -21.29 -8.26 6.32
N LEU A 377 -21.83 -7.09 6.73
CA LEU A 377 -21.05 -6.06 7.40
C LEU A 377 -20.55 -6.49 8.77
N ASP A 378 -19.24 -6.59 8.91
CA ASP A 378 -18.59 -6.78 10.22
C ASP A 378 -18.52 -5.46 10.98
N ARG A 379 -19.22 -5.39 12.12
CA ARG A 379 -19.32 -4.22 13.00
C ARG A 379 -18.30 -4.24 14.14
N THR A 380 -17.37 -5.18 14.18
CA THR A 380 -16.33 -5.26 15.20
C THR A 380 -15.58 -3.94 15.33
N LEU A 381 -15.37 -3.48 16.56
CA LEU A 381 -14.67 -2.24 16.84
C LEU A 381 -13.16 -2.47 17.00
N GLY A 382 -12.37 -1.46 16.60
CA GLY A 382 -10.91 -1.46 16.79
C GLY A 382 -10.15 -2.33 15.78
N GLY A 383 -8.83 -2.38 15.94
CA GLY A 383 -7.92 -3.07 15.04
C GLY A 383 -7.61 -2.30 13.75
N THR A 384 -6.70 -2.85 12.97
CA THR A 384 -6.28 -2.31 11.66
C THR A 384 -6.40 -3.38 10.58
N LEU A 385 -6.63 -2.95 9.35
CA LEU A 385 -6.60 -3.80 8.15
C LEU A 385 -5.26 -3.68 7.40
N LEU A 386 -4.32 -2.87 7.91
CA LEU A 386 -2.96 -2.83 7.40
C LEU A 386 -2.22 -4.12 7.75
N GLY A 387 -1.49 -4.68 6.78
CA GLY A 387 -0.62 -5.84 6.99
C GLY A 387 0.74 -5.50 7.62
N THR A 388 0.98 -4.22 7.90
CA THR A 388 2.23 -3.72 8.49
C THR A 388 2.16 -3.71 10.01
N GLY A 389 3.30 -3.86 10.67
CA GLY A 389 3.42 -3.73 12.12
C GLY A 389 3.19 -2.31 12.61
N ASP A 390 3.00 -2.16 13.92
CA ASP A 390 2.91 -0.84 14.55
C ASP A 390 4.21 -0.05 14.31
N ARG A 391 4.09 1.19 13.85
CA ARG A 391 5.16 2.11 13.46
C ARG A 391 5.93 1.75 12.18
N ASP A 392 5.53 0.73 11.46
CA ASP A 392 6.12 0.45 10.16
C ASP A 392 5.60 1.43 9.10
N TYR A 393 6.42 1.72 8.12
CA TYR A 393 6.02 2.52 6.97
C TYR A 393 4.98 1.78 6.14
N VAL A 394 3.88 2.45 5.85
CA VAL A 394 2.77 1.84 5.11
C VAL A 394 3.03 1.88 3.64
N THR A 395 3.81 2.55 3.03
CA THR A 395 4.21 2.46 1.63
C THR A 395 5.01 3.66 1.15
N ASN A 396 5.69 3.44 0.06
CA ASN A 396 6.10 4.43 -0.93
C ASN A 396 5.56 3.98 -2.29
N ASP A 397 5.90 4.68 -3.35
CA ASP A 397 5.45 4.42 -4.73
C ASP A 397 5.81 3.01 -5.26
N GLN A 398 6.63 2.26 -4.57
CA GLN A 398 7.14 0.94 -4.97
C GLN A 398 6.59 -0.19 -4.10
N SER A 399 5.86 0.11 -3.05
CA SER A 399 5.32 -0.91 -2.15
C SER A 399 4.08 -1.55 -2.73
N ASN A 400 3.97 -2.86 -2.57
CA ASN A 400 2.72 -3.56 -2.83
C ASN A 400 1.65 -3.07 -1.85
N ASP A 401 0.46 -2.82 -2.35
CA ASP A 401 -0.70 -2.54 -1.51
C ASP A 401 -1.09 -3.81 -0.75
N LEU A 402 -0.88 -3.81 0.56
CA LEU A 402 -1.27 -4.89 1.46
C LEU A 402 -2.63 -4.64 2.10
N ALA A 403 -3.32 -3.56 1.73
CA ALA A 403 -4.64 -3.24 2.28
C ALA A 403 -5.71 -4.18 1.74
N ARG A 404 -6.60 -4.61 2.62
CA ARG A 404 -7.71 -5.50 2.28
C ARG A 404 -9.01 -4.72 2.16
N TYR A 405 -9.22 -4.11 1.00
CA TYR A 405 -10.43 -3.35 0.71
C TYR A 405 -11.68 -4.23 0.53
N ASP A 406 -11.51 -5.52 0.27
CA ASP A 406 -12.57 -6.52 0.19
C ASP A 406 -13.03 -7.06 1.57
N ALA A 407 -12.31 -6.72 2.64
CA ALA A 407 -12.69 -7.11 3.99
C ALA A 407 -14.08 -6.57 4.36
N PRO A 408 -14.95 -7.36 5.03
CA PRO A 408 -16.33 -6.94 5.33
C PRO A 408 -16.44 -5.91 6.46
N ARG A 409 -15.31 -5.40 6.97
CA ARG A 409 -15.24 -4.39 8.02
C ARG A 409 -15.84 -3.06 7.56
N ARG A 410 -16.35 -2.27 8.51
CA ARG A 410 -16.80 -0.90 8.24
C ARG A 410 -15.71 -0.09 7.54
N ALA A 411 -16.10 0.73 6.57
CA ALA A 411 -15.21 1.61 5.81
C ALA A 411 -14.35 2.52 6.69
N LEU A 412 -14.80 2.82 7.91
CA LEU A 412 -14.03 3.56 8.93
C LEU A 412 -12.67 2.92 9.23
N TYR A 413 -12.53 1.61 9.08
CA TYR A 413 -11.30 0.86 9.37
C TYR A 413 -10.44 0.61 8.14
N LEU A 414 -10.91 1.00 6.95
CA LEU A 414 -10.12 0.87 5.73
C LEU A 414 -8.96 1.87 5.74
N PRO A 415 -7.75 1.43 5.43
CA PRO A 415 -6.62 2.32 5.31
C PRO A 415 -6.76 3.23 4.08
N ILE A 416 -6.34 4.48 4.24
CA ILE A 416 -6.23 5.42 3.12
C ILE A 416 -4.77 5.54 2.73
N ILE A 417 -4.43 4.96 1.59
CA ILE A 417 -3.09 4.99 1.02
C ILE A 417 -3.09 6.01 -0.10
N ARG A 418 -2.29 7.08 0.02
CA ARG A 418 -2.37 8.28 -0.84
C ARG A 418 -2.16 7.98 -2.32
N ASN A 419 -1.26 7.08 -2.64
CA ASN A 419 -0.88 6.68 -4.00
C ASN A 419 -1.50 5.36 -4.45
N ALA A 420 -2.40 4.78 -3.65
CA ALA A 420 -3.13 3.54 -3.96
C ALA A 420 -4.56 3.63 -3.41
N MET A 421 -5.32 4.60 -3.92
CA MET A 421 -6.71 4.79 -3.50
C MET A 421 -7.60 3.65 -3.96
N TYR A 422 -8.49 3.22 -3.09
CA TYR A 422 -9.50 2.22 -3.40
C TYR A 422 -10.44 2.71 -4.52
N ASP A 423 -10.68 1.88 -5.53
CA ASP A 423 -11.44 2.25 -6.73
C ASP A 423 -12.85 2.80 -6.43
N LEU A 424 -13.56 2.21 -5.46
CA LEU A 424 -14.85 2.72 -5.01
C LEU A 424 -14.73 4.14 -4.47
N PHE A 425 -13.68 4.41 -3.69
CA PHE A 425 -13.46 5.72 -3.12
C PHE A 425 -13.18 6.77 -4.22
N THR A 426 -12.39 6.38 -5.19
CA THR A 426 -12.11 7.23 -6.37
C THR A 426 -13.38 7.48 -7.20
N ALA A 427 -14.20 6.45 -7.42
CA ALA A 427 -15.43 6.57 -8.20
C ALA A 427 -16.50 7.43 -7.52
N PHE A 428 -16.58 7.41 -6.17
CA PHE A 428 -17.61 8.10 -5.39
C PHE A 428 -17.11 9.35 -4.64
N ASP A 429 -16.14 10.06 -5.22
CA ASP A 429 -15.67 11.38 -4.77
C ASP A 429 -15.14 11.37 -3.32
N TYR A 430 -14.38 10.35 -2.94
CA TYR A 430 -13.66 10.41 -1.66
C TYR A 430 -12.70 11.60 -1.64
N ALA A 431 -12.50 12.18 -0.46
CA ALA A 431 -11.57 13.28 -0.30
C ALA A 431 -10.14 12.89 -0.69
N ASP A 432 -9.48 13.70 -1.52
CA ASP A 432 -8.04 13.56 -1.76
C ASP A 432 -7.29 13.75 -0.42
N PRO A 433 -6.55 12.73 0.06
CA PRO A 433 -5.85 12.81 1.34
C PRO A 433 -4.63 13.75 1.32
N SER A 434 -4.28 14.29 0.17
CA SER A 434 -3.11 15.17 -0.02
C SER A 434 -3.43 16.65 0.06
N VAL A 435 -4.70 17.03 -0.01
CA VAL A 435 -5.14 18.43 -0.04
C VAL A 435 -6.23 18.72 1.00
N HIS A 436 -6.29 19.97 1.44
CA HIS A 436 -7.40 20.45 2.26
C HIS A 436 -8.60 20.76 1.38
N ILE A 437 -9.74 20.14 1.68
CA ILE A 437 -11.01 20.42 1.02
C ILE A 437 -12.04 20.90 2.05
N GLU A 438 -12.83 21.87 1.67
CA GLU A 438 -13.93 22.40 2.50
C GLU A 438 -15.19 21.56 2.40
N GLN A 439 -15.42 21.01 1.21
CA GLN A 439 -16.55 20.17 0.88
C GLN A 439 -16.09 19.13 -0.15
N ARG A 440 -16.53 17.88 0.05
CA ARG A 440 -16.31 16.85 -0.97
C ARG A 440 -17.13 17.18 -2.21
N PRO A 441 -16.59 17.01 -3.42
CA PRO A 441 -17.39 17.07 -4.62
C PRO A 441 -18.50 16.01 -4.58
N GLN A 442 -19.59 16.28 -5.26
CA GLN A 442 -20.67 15.31 -5.50
C GLN A 442 -20.94 15.28 -6.99
N THR A 443 -20.18 14.46 -7.70
CA THR A 443 -20.35 14.29 -9.14
C THR A 443 -21.37 13.20 -9.44
N ALA A 444 -22.05 13.30 -10.57
CA ALA A 444 -22.88 12.24 -11.13
C ALA A 444 -22.24 11.83 -12.46
N VAL A 445 -21.43 10.79 -12.45
CA VAL A 445 -20.63 10.35 -13.60
C VAL A 445 -20.89 8.88 -13.92
N ALA A 446 -20.73 8.52 -15.19
CA ALA A 446 -20.97 7.17 -15.68
C ALA A 446 -20.11 6.10 -14.97
N THR A 447 -18.92 6.47 -14.49
CA THR A 447 -18.03 5.56 -13.78
C THR A 447 -18.62 5.01 -12.48
N GLN A 448 -19.51 5.76 -11.82
CA GLN A 448 -20.23 5.30 -10.62
C GLN A 448 -21.21 4.17 -10.96
N ALA A 449 -22.02 4.36 -12.00
CA ALA A 449 -22.94 3.32 -12.47
C ALA A 449 -22.18 2.09 -12.97
N LEU A 450 -21.10 2.28 -13.74
CA LEU A 450 -20.25 1.20 -14.23
C LEU A 450 -19.60 0.43 -13.07
N PHE A 451 -19.19 1.10 -12.01
CA PHE A 451 -18.66 0.44 -10.81
C PHE A 451 -19.73 -0.46 -10.16
N LEU A 452 -20.94 0.08 -9.93
CA LEU A 452 -22.03 -0.69 -9.31
C LEU A 452 -22.49 -1.88 -10.15
N LEU A 453 -22.39 -1.78 -11.48
CA LEU A 453 -22.76 -2.85 -12.39
C LEU A 453 -21.67 -3.92 -12.56
N ASN A 454 -20.39 -3.57 -12.45
CA ASN A 454 -19.30 -4.47 -12.86
C ASN A 454 -18.36 -4.88 -11.71
N ALA A 455 -18.36 -4.18 -10.57
CA ALA A 455 -17.42 -4.51 -9.50
C ALA A 455 -17.74 -5.88 -8.86
N PRO A 456 -16.73 -6.77 -8.75
CA PRO A 456 -16.93 -8.11 -8.15
C PRO A 456 -17.51 -8.05 -6.74
N MET A 457 -17.14 -7.04 -5.97
CA MET A 457 -17.67 -6.81 -4.62
C MET A 457 -19.18 -6.57 -4.65
N VAL A 458 -19.69 -5.76 -5.57
CA VAL A 458 -21.14 -5.50 -5.68
C VAL A 458 -21.87 -6.76 -6.10
N ALA A 459 -21.37 -7.51 -7.07
CA ALA A 459 -21.94 -8.80 -7.47
C ALA A 459 -21.98 -9.81 -6.30
N GLN A 460 -20.92 -9.83 -5.48
CA GLN A 460 -20.88 -10.67 -4.28
C GLN A 460 -21.93 -10.25 -3.25
N GLN A 461 -22.08 -8.96 -2.97
CA GLN A 461 -23.09 -8.47 -2.03
C GLN A 461 -24.51 -8.69 -2.56
N SER A 462 -24.72 -8.58 -3.88
CA SER A 462 -26.00 -8.89 -4.53
C SER A 462 -26.40 -10.36 -4.34
N LYS A 463 -25.47 -11.28 -4.52
CA LYS A 463 -25.67 -12.71 -4.22
C LYS A 463 -25.97 -12.95 -2.75
N ALA A 464 -25.27 -12.27 -1.85
CA ALA A 464 -25.50 -12.39 -0.42
C ALA A 464 -26.87 -11.85 -0.01
N LEU A 465 -27.31 -10.71 -0.56
CA LEU A 465 -28.67 -10.19 -0.35
C LEU A 465 -29.73 -11.17 -0.85
N ALA A 466 -29.57 -11.70 -2.07
CA ALA A 466 -30.47 -12.69 -2.63
C ALA A 466 -30.57 -13.96 -1.78
N ALA A 467 -29.45 -14.43 -1.23
CA ALA A 467 -29.42 -15.61 -0.35
C ALA A 467 -30.11 -15.40 1.00
N ARG A 468 -30.24 -14.17 1.48
CA ARG A 468 -30.97 -13.81 2.70
C ARG A 468 -32.49 -13.82 2.52
N ARG A 469 -32.97 -13.91 1.29
CA ARG A 469 -34.40 -13.96 0.99
C ARG A 469 -35.08 -15.03 1.87
N PRO A 470 -36.20 -14.70 2.53
CA PRO A 470 -36.94 -15.70 3.31
C PRO A 470 -37.33 -16.90 2.45
N ALA A 471 -37.08 -18.10 2.94
CA ALA A 471 -37.41 -19.32 2.24
C ALA A 471 -38.94 -19.55 2.24
N ARG A 472 -39.45 -20.17 1.17
CA ARG A 472 -40.85 -20.62 1.07
C ARG A 472 -41.92 -19.52 1.13
N ILE A 473 -41.58 -18.29 0.67
CA ILE A 473 -42.57 -17.22 0.46
C ILE A 473 -42.85 -17.06 -1.02
N ALA A 474 -44.04 -16.52 -1.36
CA ALA A 474 -44.38 -16.19 -2.75
C ALA A 474 -43.41 -15.12 -3.31
N ASP A 475 -43.16 -15.13 -4.62
CA ASP A 475 -42.26 -14.22 -5.29
C ASP A 475 -42.58 -12.76 -4.97
N ASP A 476 -43.84 -12.36 -4.98
CA ASP A 476 -44.25 -10.99 -4.64
C ASP A 476 -43.81 -10.55 -3.24
N ALA A 477 -43.97 -11.45 -2.28
CA ALA A 477 -43.55 -11.19 -0.91
C ALA A 477 -42.02 -11.12 -0.81
N ALA A 478 -41.31 -11.93 -1.60
CA ALA A 478 -39.85 -11.91 -1.69
C ALA A 478 -39.32 -10.62 -2.37
N ILE A 479 -39.98 -10.19 -3.46
CA ILE A 479 -39.67 -8.91 -4.13
C ILE A 479 -39.91 -7.76 -3.13
N ALA A 480 -41.07 -7.74 -2.47
CA ALA A 480 -41.40 -6.69 -1.51
C ALA A 480 -40.42 -6.66 -0.31
N TRP A 481 -39.96 -7.85 0.13
CA TRP A 481 -38.91 -7.93 1.15
C TRP A 481 -37.59 -7.31 0.65
N MET A 482 -37.16 -7.62 -0.58
CA MET A 482 -35.92 -7.12 -1.15
C MET A 482 -35.93 -5.60 -1.30
N TRP A 483 -37.04 -5.02 -1.75
CA TRP A 483 -37.23 -3.56 -1.79
C TRP A 483 -37.12 -2.91 -0.40
N ARG A 484 -37.71 -3.52 0.61
CA ARG A 484 -37.61 -3.00 1.99
C ARG A 484 -36.22 -3.07 2.54
N GLU A 485 -35.50 -4.16 2.27
CA GLU A 485 -34.09 -4.28 2.70
C GLU A 485 -33.19 -3.28 1.98
N ALA A 486 -33.33 -3.12 0.67
CA ALA A 486 -32.45 -2.27 -0.14
C ALA A 486 -32.86 -0.80 -0.09
N LEU A 487 -34.14 -0.48 -0.19
CA LEU A 487 -34.67 0.88 -0.42
C LEU A 487 -35.59 1.38 0.69
N CYS A 488 -35.75 0.63 1.77
CA CYS A 488 -36.58 0.97 2.94
C CYS A 488 -38.05 1.26 2.63
N ARG A 489 -38.59 0.83 1.49
CA ARG A 489 -39.99 0.99 1.07
C ARG A 489 -40.54 -0.26 0.36
N ALA A 490 -41.84 -0.30 0.19
CA ALA A 490 -42.45 -1.29 -0.69
C ALA A 490 -42.26 -0.91 -2.18
N PRO A 491 -42.22 -1.91 -3.09
CA PRO A 491 -42.27 -1.63 -4.52
C PRO A 491 -43.64 -1.07 -4.90
N SER A 492 -43.64 -0.14 -5.88
CA SER A 492 -44.87 0.29 -6.55
C SER A 492 -45.47 -0.87 -7.39
N PRO A 493 -46.74 -0.78 -7.81
CA PRO A 493 -47.33 -1.81 -8.67
C PRO A 493 -46.55 -2.03 -9.98
N GLY A 494 -45.98 -0.96 -10.57
CA GLY A 494 -45.15 -1.04 -11.77
C GLY A 494 -43.82 -1.72 -11.55
N GLU A 495 -43.13 -1.40 -10.44
CA GLU A 495 -41.86 -2.04 -10.06
C GLU A 495 -42.06 -3.52 -9.75
N LEU A 496 -43.18 -3.89 -9.07
CA LEU A 496 -43.49 -5.26 -8.80
C LEU A 496 -43.74 -6.05 -10.09
N ALA A 497 -44.47 -5.46 -11.05
CA ALA A 497 -44.72 -6.09 -12.35
C ALA A 497 -43.41 -6.26 -13.15
N ALA A 498 -42.54 -5.24 -13.18
CA ALA A 498 -41.25 -5.31 -13.85
C ALA A 498 -40.33 -6.37 -13.22
N ALA A 499 -40.29 -6.46 -11.88
CA ALA A 499 -39.48 -7.45 -11.19
C ALA A 499 -39.98 -8.89 -11.46
N ARG A 500 -41.30 -9.11 -11.54
CA ARG A 500 -41.86 -10.42 -11.93
C ARG A 500 -41.48 -10.82 -13.35
N ALA A 501 -41.61 -9.89 -14.31
CA ALA A 501 -41.20 -10.14 -15.69
C ALA A 501 -39.72 -10.49 -15.78
N TRP A 502 -38.86 -9.72 -15.13
CA TRP A 502 -37.43 -10.00 -15.04
C TRP A 502 -37.14 -11.41 -14.50
N LEU A 503 -37.75 -11.77 -13.36
CA LEU A 503 -37.51 -13.07 -12.76
C LEU A 503 -37.98 -14.22 -13.68
N ALA A 504 -39.09 -14.04 -14.41
CA ALA A 504 -39.59 -15.04 -15.35
C ALA A 504 -38.63 -15.20 -16.55
N ASP A 505 -38.18 -14.11 -17.11
CA ASP A 505 -37.29 -14.12 -18.29
C ASP A 505 -35.90 -14.72 -17.95
N VAL A 506 -35.32 -14.35 -16.82
CA VAL A 506 -33.99 -14.85 -16.42
C VAL A 506 -34.07 -16.32 -15.99
N ARG A 507 -35.10 -16.73 -15.27
CA ARG A 507 -35.33 -18.16 -14.92
C ARG A 507 -35.49 -19.06 -16.14
N ALA A 508 -36.01 -18.55 -17.24
CA ALA A 508 -36.12 -19.30 -18.49
C ALA A 508 -34.75 -19.52 -19.18
N ALA A 509 -33.78 -18.65 -18.93
CA ALA A 509 -32.46 -18.68 -19.53
C ALA A 509 -31.34 -19.16 -18.59
N ASP A 510 -31.55 -19.05 -17.27
CA ASP A 510 -30.53 -19.30 -16.22
C ASP A 510 -31.21 -19.85 -14.95
N ASP A 511 -30.47 -20.02 -13.86
CA ASP A 511 -31.02 -20.55 -12.62
C ASP A 511 -31.76 -19.48 -11.76
N ASP A 512 -32.58 -19.94 -10.81
CA ASP A 512 -33.28 -19.07 -9.85
C ASP A 512 -32.35 -18.19 -9.02
N THR A 513 -31.15 -18.69 -8.71
CA THR A 513 -30.15 -17.97 -7.92
C THR A 513 -29.60 -16.77 -8.70
N ALA A 514 -29.29 -16.96 -9.97
CA ALA A 514 -28.83 -15.89 -10.87
C ALA A 514 -29.93 -14.83 -11.06
N ALA A 515 -31.20 -15.24 -11.23
CA ALA A 515 -32.32 -14.32 -11.37
C ALA A 515 -32.47 -13.40 -10.14
N TRP A 516 -32.46 -13.94 -8.94
CA TRP A 516 -32.56 -13.15 -7.71
C TRP A 516 -31.32 -12.29 -7.46
N ALA A 517 -30.12 -12.79 -7.76
CA ALA A 517 -28.89 -12.01 -7.65
C ALA A 517 -28.87 -10.81 -8.61
N GLY A 518 -29.36 -11.00 -9.85
CA GLY A 518 -29.50 -9.92 -10.84
C GLY A 518 -30.51 -8.86 -10.39
N LEU A 519 -31.67 -9.26 -9.83
CA LEU A 519 -32.65 -8.33 -9.28
C LEU A 519 -32.07 -7.54 -8.09
N ALA A 520 -31.34 -8.21 -7.19
CA ALA A 520 -30.63 -7.56 -6.09
C ALA A 520 -29.61 -6.55 -6.61
N GLN A 521 -28.84 -6.92 -7.63
CA GLN A 521 -27.85 -6.00 -8.24
C GLN A 521 -28.52 -4.77 -8.86
N ALA A 522 -29.64 -4.95 -9.55
CA ALA A 522 -30.39 -3.82 -10.12
C ALA A 522 -30.83 -2.82 -9.03
N LEU A 523 -31.28 -3.29 -7.88
CA LEU A 523 -31.62 -2.44 -6.75
C LEU A 523 -30.40 -1.73 -6.15
N LEU A 524 -29.32 -2.47 -5.90
CA LEU A 524 -28.09 -1.92 -5.32
C LEU A 524 -27.36 -0.96 -6.29
N ALA A 525 -27.60 -1.08 -7.58
CA ALA A 525 -27.07 -0.18 -8.61
C ALA A 525 -27.99 1.01 -8.92
N SER A 526 -29.15 1.10 -8.30
CA SER A 526 -30.10 2.18 -8.51
C SER A 526 -29.64 3.50 -7.87
N ASN A 527 -30.07 4.61 -8.45
CA ASN A 527 -29.84 5.92 -7.83
C ASN A 527 -30.49 6.03 -6.44
N GLU A 528 -31.65 5.42 -6.24
CA GLU A 528 -32.36 5.43 -4.97
C GLU A 528 -31.55 4.78 -3.85
N PHE A 529 -30.74 3.76 -4.16
CA PHE A 529 -29.86 3.14 -3.18
C PHE A 529 -28.72 4.04 -2.71
N VAL A 530 -28.21 4.89 -3.59
CA VAL A 530 -27.04 5.75 -3.29
C VAL A 530 -27.42 7.17 -2.82
N TYR A 531 -28.69 7.57 -2.96
CA TYR A 531 -29.19 8.85 -2.47
C TYR A 531 -30.14 8.64 -1.28
N VAL A 532 -30.01 9.52 -0.31
CA VAL A 532 -30.90 9.58 0.86
C VAL A 532 -31.87 10.75 0.67
N ASP A 533 -33.15 10.46 0.79
CA ASP A 533 -34.26 11.41 0.77
C ASP A 533 -34.56 11.99 2.15
#